data_afa9be81a845c7677fa2f4003538050a
#
_entry.id   afa9be81a845c7677fa2f4003538050a
#
_cell.length_a   1.000
_cell.length_b   1.000
_cell.length_c   1.000
_cell.angle_alpha   90.00
_cell.angle_beta   90.00
_cell.angle_gamma   90.00
#
_symmetry.space_group_name_H-M   'P 1'
#
loop_
_entity.id
_entity.type
_entity.pdbx_description
1 polymer ?
#
loop_
_entity_poly.entity_id
_entity_poly.type
_entity_poly.pdbx_seq_one_letter_code
_entity_poly.pdbx_strand_id
1 'polypeptide(L)'
;IAKQIKQIENLINEFSDFARMPKPILKDNNLVSLINDNIRLTNELDKKIIINFKTEKLEILLNSDSEQLSRVFFNLIKNSIESIQELKIDNAELIGKIDISISENVEKINFIIIDNGLGFGIFADNIKNILNPYFTTKKKGTGLGLSIVNKIINDHNGKINFASLESGAKIEIIFIK
;
A
#
# COMPACT_ATOMS: atom_id res chain seq x y z
N ILE A 1 -29.44 -7.39 0.14
CA ILE A 1 -29.40 -7.32 -1.33
C ILE A 1 -28.62 -6.08 -1.80
N ALA A 2 -29.01 -4.81 -1.46
CA ALA A 2 -28.33 -3.59 -1.91
C ALA A 2 -26.83 -3.56 -1.58
N LYS A 3 -26.44 -4.03 -0.38
CA LYS A 3 -25.03 -4.08 0.06
C LYS A 3 -24.19 -5.09 -0.76
N GLN A 4 -24.80 -6.21 -1.15
CA GLN A 4 -24.16 -7.24 -1.97
C GLN A 4 -23.97 -6.76 -3.41
N ILE A 5 -24.99 -6.07 -3.98
CA ILE A 5 -24.89 -5.47 -5.32
C ILE A 5 -23.74 -4.47 -5.36
N LYS A 6 -23.63 -3.56 -4.37
CA LYS A 6 -22.54 -2.59 -4.30
C LYS A 6 -21.16 -3.24 -4.16
N GLN A 7 -21.06 -4.39 -3.46
CA GLN A 7 -19.82 -5.15 -3.38
C GLN A 7 -19.43 -5.76 -4.73
N ILE A 8 -20.39 -6.28 -5.49
CA ILE A 8 -20.16 -6.83 -6.83
C ILE A 8 -19.77 -5.72 -7.81
N GLU A 9 -20.44 -4.57 -7.77
CA GLU A 9 -20.08 -3.40 -8.58
C GLU A 9 -18.63 -2.96 -8.32
N ASN A 10 -18.24 -2.85 -7.05
CA ASN A 10 -16.87 -2.49 -6.67
C ASN A 10 -15.86 -3.52 -7.21
N LEU A 11 -16.16 -4.82 -7.07
CA LEU A 11 -15.29 -5.89 -7.58
C LEU A 11 -15.13 -5.81 -9.11
N ILE A 12 -16.22 -5.58 -9.84
CA ILE A 12 -16.21 -5.45 -11.30
C ILE A 12 -15.40 -4.22 -11.71
N ASN A 13 -15.56 -3.10 -11.01
CA ASN A 13 -14.82 -1.86 -11.30
C ASN A 13 -13.32 -2.05 -11.04
N GLU A 14 -12.92 -2.61 -9.89
CA GLU A 14 -11.52 -2.89 -9.59
C GLU A 14 -10.89 -3.88 -10.58
N PHE A 15 -11.66 -4.91 -10.99
CA PHE A 15 -11.22 -5.86 -12.02
C PHE A 15 -11.03 -5.18 -13.38
N SER A 16 -12.01 -4.37 -13.80
CA SER A 16 -11.95 -3.62 -15.06
C SER A 16 -10.74 -2.69 -15.08
N ASP A 17 -10.49 -2.00 -13.97
CA ASP A 17 -9.33 -1.13 -13.78
C ASP A 17 -8.01 -1.91 -13.83
N PHE A 18 -7.95 -3.08 -13.22
CA PHE A 18 -6.78 -3.95 -13.27
C PHE A 18 -6.51 -4.48 -14.68
N ALA A 19 -7.56 -4.99 -15.35
CA ALA A 19 -7.45 -5.59 -16.69
C ALA A 19 -7.14 -4.56 -17.79
N ARG A 20 -7.58 -3.30 -17.62
CA ARG A 20 -7.43 -2.21 -18.59
C ARG A 20 -6.45 -1.13 -18.14
N MET A 21 -5.62 -1.41 -17.13
CA MET A 21 -4.66 -0.42 -16.65
C MET A 21 -3.78 0.10 -17.79
N PRO A 22 -3.82 1.41 -18.11
CA PRO A 22 -3.04 1.98 -19.19
C PRO A 22 -1.54 1.94 -18.83
N LYS A 23 -0.71 2.06 -19.85
CA LYS A 23 0.73 2.28 -19.65
C LYS A 23 0.94 3.60 -18.87
N PRO A 24 1.94 3.65 -17.97
CA PRO A 24 2.20 4.86 -17.19
C PRO A 24 2.61 6.03 -18.08
N ILE A 25 2.09 7.22 -17.75
CA ILE A 25 2.50 8.50 -18.35
C ILE A 25 3.58 9.08 -17.44
N LEU A 26 4.85 8.82 -17.81
CA LEU A 26 5.98 9.17 -16.97
C LEU A 26 6.30 10.67 -17.06
N LYS A 27 6.41 11.32 -15.88
CA LYS A 27 6.85 12.69 -15.66
C LYS A 27 7.66 12.76 -14.38
N ASP A 28 8.49 13.78 -14.21
CA ASP A 28 9.18 13.98 -12.93
C ASP A 28 8.17 14.41 -11.86
N ASN A 29 8.01 13.57 -10.86
CA ASN A 29 7.11 13.77 -9.73
C ASN A 29 7.87 13.74 -8.41
N ASN A 30 7.51 14.65 -7.49
CA ASN A 30 8.05 14.65 -6.14
C ASN A 30 7.30 13.62 -5.28
N LEU A 31 7.99 12.50 -4.97
CA LEU A 31 7.41 11.41 -4.17
C LEU A 31 7.09 11.84 -2.74
N VAL A 32 7.84 12.77 -2.15
CA VAL A 32 7.57 13.26 -0.78
C VAL A 32 6.22 13.95 -0.73
N SER A 33 5.90 14.80 -1.70
CA SER A 33 4.59 15.46 -1.82
C SER A 33 3.48 14.42 -2.01
N LEU A 34 3.68 13.50 -2.95
CA LEU A 34 2.70 12.46 -3.29
C LEU A 34 2.35 11.56 -2.08
N ILE A 35 3.36 11.17 -1.29
CA ILE A 35 3.16 10.38 -0.07
C ILE A 35 2.37 11.20 0.96
N ASN A 36 2.74 12.46 1.20
CA ASN A 36 2.04 13.33 2.14
C ASN A 36 0.57 13.50 1.79
N ASP A 37 0.23 13.67 0.52
CA ASP A 37 -1.15 13.82 0.05
C ASP A 37 -1.95 12.54 0.33
N ASN A 38 -1.34 11.36 0.11
CA ASN A 38 -1.98 10.08 0.42
C ASN A 38 -2.13 9.83 1.92
N ILE A 39 -1.17 10.26 2.74
CA ILE A 39 -1.29 10.20 4.21
C ILE A 39 -2.48 11.06 4.67
N ARG A 40 -2.61 12.29 4.17
CA ARG A 40 -3.76 13.16 4.52
C ARG A 40 -5.09 12.52 4.13
N LEU A 41 -5.18 11.96 2.94
CA LEU A 41 -6.39 11.31 2.44
C LEU A 41 -6.76 10.07 3.27
N THR A 42 -5.79 9.24 3.61
CA THR A 42 -6.03 7.99 4.36
C THR A 42 -6.22 8.21 5.85
N ASN A 43 -5.68 9.29 6.43
CA ASN A 43 -5.88 9.65 7.84
C ASN A 43 -7.35 9.91 8.18
N GLU A 44 -8.18 10.28 7.20
CA GLU A 44 -9.64 10.40 7.39
C GLU A 44 -10.35 9.05 7.56
N LEU A 45 -9.71 7.93 7.20
CA LEU A 45 -10.29 6.58 7.35
C LEU A 45 -10.30 6.12 8.82
N ASP A 46 -9.29 6.50 9.60
CA ASP A 46 -9.23 6.23 11.04
C ASP A 46 -8.26 7.20 11.75
N LYS A 47 -8.81 8.25 12.36
CA LYS A 47 -8.05 9.29 13.08
C LYS A 47 -7.38 8.80 14.37
N LYS A 48 -7.67 7.57 14.83
CA LYS A 48 -7.08 6.99 16.03
C LYS A 48 -5.78 6.21 15.75
N ILE A 49 -5.44 6.05 14.47
CA ILE A 49 -4.18 5.42 14.06
C ILE A 49 -3.14 6.52 13.87
N ILE A 50 -1.98 6.34 14.50
CA ILE A 50 -0.86 7.28 14.40
C ILE A 50 -0.07 6.95 13.13
N ILE A 51 0.00 7.89 12.19
CA ILE A 51 0.81 7.75 10.98
C ILE A 51 2.00 8.71 11.08
N ASN A 52 3.20 8.16 11.15
CA ASN A 52 4.45 8.92 11.15
C ASN A 52 5.08 8.85 9.77
N PHE A 53 5.56 9.99 9.28
CA PHE A 53 6.31 10.05 8.02
C PHE A 53 7.70 10.65 8.26
N LYS A 54 8.74 9.95 7.79
CA LYS A 54 10.14 10.37 7.91
C LYS A 54 10.79 10.48 6.54
N THR A 55 11.45 11.60 6.31
CA THR A 55 12.31 11.83 5.15
C THR A 55 13.41 12.84 5.52
N GLU A 56 14.58 12.66 4.96
CA GLU A 56 15.70 13.62 5.13
C GLU A 56 15.65 14.74 4.10
N LYS A 57 14.88 14.57 3.02
CA LYS A 57 14.78 15.52 1.92
C LYS A 57 13.35 16.01 1.74
N LEU A 58 13.19 17.27 1.40
CA LEU A 58 11.91 17.87 1.08
C LEU A 58 11.39 17.47 -0.32
N GLU A 59 12.32 17.06 -1.18
CA GLU A 59 12.03 16.65 -2.55
C GLU A 59 12.85 15.41 -2.92
N ILE A 60 12.17 14.40 -3.46
CA ILE A 60 12.75 13.20 -4.07
C ILE A 60 12.02 12.99 -5.39
N LEU A 61 12.72 13.25 -6.49
CA LEU A 61 12.14 13.17 -7.84
C LEU A 61 12.28 11.76 -8.42
N LEU A 62 11.18 11.29 -9.02
CA LEU A 62 11.14 10.07 -9.80
C LEU A 62 10.36 10.33 -11.10
N ASN A 63 10.91 9.88 -12.22
CA ASN A 63 10.18 9.85 -13.50
C ASN A 63 9.10 8.75 -13.43
N SER A 64 7.86 9.15 -13.19
CA SER A 64 6.78 8.26 -12.79
C SER A 64 5.41 8.79 -13.19
N ASP A 65 4.39 7.95 -13.14
CA ASP A 65 2.99 8.33 -13.25
C ASP A 65 2.43 8.61 -11.84
N SER A 66 2.10 9.86 -11.55
CA SER A 66 1.65 10.29 -10.23
C SER A 66 0.32 9.67 -9.81
N GLU A 67 -0.61 9.44 -10.74
CA GLU A 67 -1.91 8.83 -10.43
C GLU A 67 -1.74 7.36 -10.07
N GLN A 68 -0.92 6.64 -10.84
CA GLN A 68 -0.62 5.23 -10.56
C GLN A 68 0.14 5.07 -9.23
N LEU A 69 1.17 5.88 -8.97
CA LEU A 69 1.90 5.83 -7.70
C LEU A 69 1.05 6.29 -6.50
N SER A 70 0.16 7.27 -6.68
CA SER A 70 -0.82 7.63 -5.65
C SER A 70 -1.70 6.43 -5.29
N ARG A 71 -2.15 5.67 -6.29
CA ARG A 71 -2.92 4.43 -6.07
C ARG A 71 -2.10 3.37 -5.29
N VAL A 72 -0.78 3.28 -5.52
CA VAL A 72 0.12 2.41 -4.74
C VAL A 72 0.12 2.83 -3.28
N PHE A 73 0.47 4.09 -2.98
CA PHE A 73 0.59 4.57 -1.61
C PHE A 73 -0.74 4.49 -0.86
N PHE A 74 -1.84 4.89 -1.51
CA PHE A 74 -3.18 4.75 -0.94
C PHE A 74 -3.50 3.30 -0.55
N ASN A 75 -3.28 2.33 -1.46
CA ASN A 75 -3.57 0.93 -1.20
C ASN A 75 -2.73 0.36 -0.05
N LEU A 76 -1.43 0.71 0.02
CA LEU A 76 -0.56 0.23 1.08
C LEU A 76 -0.97 0.79 2.45
N ILE A 77 -1.19 2.11 2.55
CA ILE A 77 -1.60 2.75 3.81
C ILE A 77 -2.97 2.24 4.25
N LYS A 78 -3.93 2.14 3.33
CA LYS A 78 -5.26 1.57 3.61
C LYS A 78 -5.18 0.13 4.10
N ASN A 79 -4.34 -0.70 3.49
CA ASN A 79 -4.15 -2.09 3.92
C ASN A 79 -3.59 -2.17 5.35
N SER A 80 -2.64 -1.30 5.71
CA SER A 80 -2.10 -1.20 7.06
C SER A 80 -3.16 -0.76 8.07
N ILE A 81 -3.98 0.26 7.73
CA ILE A 81 -5.10 0.71 8.56
C ILE A 81 -6.09 -0.44 8.81
N GLU A 82 -6.51 -1.14 7.76
CA GLU A 82 -7.44 -2.27 7.86
C GLU A 82 -6.87 -3.42 8.71
N SER A 83 -5.58 -3.74 8.56
CA SER A 83 -4.87 -4.76 9.35
C SER A 83 -4.85 -4.41 10.84
N ILE A 84 -4.61 -3.14 11.18
CA ILE A 84 -4.66 -2.63 12.56
C ILE A 84 -6.10 -2.68 13.10
N GLN A 85 -7.09 -2.26 12.32
CA GLN A 85 -8.51 -2.28 12.73
C GLN A 85 -8.99 -3.70 13.02
N GLU A 86 -8.56 -4.68 12.22
CA GLU A 86 -8.90 -6.08 12.43
C GLU A 86 -8.27 -6.62 13.74
N LEU A 87 -7.00 -6.30 14.01
CA LEU A 87 -6.34 -6.67 15.27
C LEU A 87 -6.99 -6.01 16.50
N LYS A 88 -7.50 -4.77 16.36
CA LYS A 88 -8.21 -4.07 17.44
C LYS A 88 -9.52 -4.72 17.86
N ILE A 89 -10.12 -5.57 17.04
CA ILE A 89 -11.34 -6.31 17.42
C ILE A 89 -11.04 -7.20 18.63
N ASP A 90 -9.86 -7.83 18.64
CA ASP A 90 -9.44 -8.75 19.72
C ASP A 90 -8.60 -8.04 20.79
N ASN A 91 -8.06 -6.84 20.50
CA ASN A 91 -7.23 -6.04 21.39
C ASN A 91 -7.59 -4.55 21.31
N ALA A 92 -8.64 -4.16 22.04
CA ALA A 92 -9.17 -2.79 22.03
C ALA A 92 -8.18 -1.72 22.56
N GLU A 93 -7.22 -2.12 23.40
CA GLU A 93 -6.19 -1.23 23.98
C GLU A 93 -5.04 -0.95 23.00
N LEU A 94 -4.98 -1.63 21.85
CA LEU A 94 -3.91 -1.46 20.88
C LEU A 94 -3.88 -0.02 20.34
N ILE A 95 -2.74 0.66 20.49
CA ILE A 95 -2.46 1.91 19.81
C ILE A 95 -1.97 1.58 18.40
N GLY A 96 -2.82 1.82 17.40
CA GLY A 96 -2.47 1.58 16.00
C GLY A 96 -1.41 2.56 15.53
N LYS A 97 -0.36 2.03 14.86
CA LYS A 97 0.78 2.79 14.40
C LYS A 97 1.21 2.36 13.01
N ILE A 98 1.48 3.35 12.14
CA ILE A 98 2.06 3.16 10.81
C ILE A 98 3.27 4.09 10.71
N ASP A 99 4.44 3.53 10.47
CA ASP A 99 5.67 4.27 10.22
C ASP A 99 6.01 4.19 8.72
N ILE A 100 6.04 5.34 8.05
CA ILE A 100 6.38 5.48 6.64
C ILE A 100 7.72 6.22 6.54
N SER A 101 8.59 5.76 5.67
CA SER A 101 9.83 6.46 5.37
C SER A 101 10.18 6.40 3.89
N ILE A 102 10.83 7.45 3.39
CA ILE A 102 11.43 7.49 2.06
C ILE A 102 12.84 8.04 2.15
N SER A 103 13.75 7.39 1.44
CA SER A 103 15.15 7.81 1.32
C SER A 103 15.65 7.59 -0.10
N GLU A 104 16.67 8.32 -0.49
CA GLU A 104 17.33 8.12 -1.77
C GLU A 104 18.86 8.15 -1.65
N ASN A 105 19.52 7.42 -2.52
CA ASN A 105 20.94 7.54 -2.79
C ASN A 105 21.16 7.74 -4.31
N VAL A 106 22.41 7.60 -4.76
CA VAL A 106 22.77 7.82 -6.18
C VAL A 106 22.06 6.85 -7.12
N GLU A 107 21.79 5.60 -6.68
CA GLU A 107 21.32 4.51 -7.53
C GLU A 107 19.83 4.23 -7.39
N LYS A 108 19.25 4.51 -6.19
CA LYS A 108 17.90 4.06 -5.86
C LYS A 108 17.16 4.99 -4.91
N ILE A 109 15.83 4.90 -4.98
CA ILE A 109 14.90 5.45 -4.00
C ILE A 109 14.28 4.26 -3.25
N ASN A 110 14.26 4.35 -1.93
CA ASN A 110 13.71 3.32 -1.05
C ASN A 110 12.54 3.88 -0.25
N PHE A 111 11.34 3.32 -0.46
CA PHE A 111 10.14 3.61 0.32
C PHE A 111 9.85 2.42 1.24
N ILE A 112 9.58 2.68 2.50
CA ILE A 112 9.26 1.66 3.50
C ILE A 112 7.99 2.07 4.25
N ILE A 113 7.08 1.11 4.43
CA ILE A 113 5.92 1.22 5.32
C ILE A 113 5.94 0.06 6.30
N ILE A 114 5.74 0.35 7.58
CA ILE A 114 5.69 -0.60 8.68
C ILE A 114 4.42 -0.32 9.48
N ASP A 115 3.63 -1.35 9.75
CA ASP A 115 2.47 -1.28 10.63
C ASP A 115 2.57 -2.26 11.80
N ASN A 116 1.81 -2.04 12.84
CA ASN A 116 1.67 -2.92 13.99
C ASN A 116 0.33 -3.67 14.00
N GLY A 117 -0.21 -3.99 12.83
CA GLY A 117 -1.43 -4.79 12.65
C GLY A 117 -1.19 -6.30 12.74
N LEU A 118 -2.08 -7.07 12.10
CA LEU A 118 -2.02 -8.54 12.07
C LEU A 118 -0.80 -9.12 11.34
N GLY A 119 -0.14 -8.32 10.48
CA GLY A 119 0.92 -8.81 9.61
C GLY A 119 0.41 -9.77 8.53
N PHE A 120 1.32 -10.61 8.01
CA PHE A 120 0.99 -11.59 6.96
C PHE A 120 0.60 -12.97 7.54
N GLY A 121 0.73 -13.17 8.86
CA GLY A 121 0.32 -14.39 9.56
C GLY A 121 0.90 -15.67 8.94
N ILE A 122 0.04 -16.68 8.74
CA ILE A 122 0.40 -17.98 8.12
C ILE A 122 0.91 -17.88 6.68
N PHE A 123 0.77 -16.74 6.04
CA PHE A 123 1.26 -16.50 4.66
C PHE A 123 2.68 -15.95 4.61
N ALA A 124 3.31 -15.72 5.77
CA ALA A 124 4.70 -15.25 5.87
C ALA A 124 5.67 -16.14 5.10
N ASP A 125 5.44 -17.46 5.13
CA ASP A 125 6.29 -18.46 4.44
C ASP A 125 6.04 -18.51 2.92
N ASN A 126 4.94 -17.96 2.43
CA ASN A 126 4.59 -17.98 1.01
C ASN A 126 4.08 -16.61 0.50
N ILE A 127 4.87 -15.61 0.78
CA ILE A 127 4.60 -14.19 0.45
C ILE A 127 4.27 -13.98 -1.04
N LYS A 128 4.79 -14.81 -1.95
CA LYS A 128 4.49 -14.72 -3.38
C LYS A 128 3.00 -14.89 -3.69
N ASN A 129 2.27 -15.65 -2.88
CA ASN A 129 0.84 -15.85 -3.07
C ASN A 129 0.02 -14.58 -2.77
N ILE A 130 0.55 -13.67 -1.93
CA ILE A 130 -0.10 -12.40 -1.58
C ILE A 130 -0.25 -11.49 -2.80
N LEU A 131 0.63 -11.64 -3.79
CA LEU A 131 0.61 -10.88 -5.02
C LEU A 131 -0.31 -11.45 -6.10
N ASN A 132 -0.84 -12.66 -5.89
CA ASN A 132 -1.78 -13.26 -6.85
C ASN A 132 -3.10 -12.48 -6.84
N PRO A 133 -3.67 -12.17 -8.01
CA PRO A 133 -5.00 -11.58 -8.09
C PRO A 133 -6.03 -12.45 -7.35
N TYR A 134 -6.98 -11.80 -6.69
CA TYR A 134 -8.04 -12.42 -5.88
C TYR A 134 -7.60 -13.12 -4.59
N PHE A 135 -6.32 -13.08 -4.26
CA PHE A 135 -5.86 -13.57 -2.98
C PHE A 135 -6.20 -12.56 -1.87
N THR A 136 -7.02 -13.00 -0.91
CA THR A 136 -7.40 -12.17 0.24
C THR A 136 -7.70 -13.03 1.45
N THR A 137 -7.28 -12.59 2.62
CA THR A 137 -7.67 -13.14 3.92
C THR A 137 -8.82 -12.37 4.55
N LYS A 138 -9.14 -11.21 3.99
CA LYS A 138 -10.16 -10.29 4.51
C LYS A 138 -11.55 -10.72 4.03
N LYS A 139 -12.52 -10.81 4.95
CA LYS A 139 -13.93 -11.15 4.63
C LYS A 139 -14.59 -10.22 3.60
N LYS A 140 -14.08 -9.02 3.41
CA LYS A 140 -14.62 -8.00 2.49
C LYS A 140 -13.57 -7.52 1.47
N GLY A 141 -12.41 -8.14 1.42
CA GLY A 141 -11.35 -7.78 0.48
C GLY A 141 -11.62 -8.36 -0.90
N THR A 142 -11.27 -7.62 -1.94
CA THR A 142 -11.35 -8.08 -3.35
C THR A 142 -10.14 -8.93 -3.74
N GLY A 143 -9.04 -8.82 -2.99
CA GLY A 143 -7.76 -9.47 -3.30
C GLY A 143 -7.03 -8.86 -4.51
N LEU A 144 -7.46 -7.69 -4.99
CA LEU A 144 -6.84 -7.02 -6.14
C LEU A 144 -5.85 -5.93 -5.74
N GLY A 145 -5.94 -5.40 -4.50
CA GLY A 145 -5.14 -4.25 -4.08
C GLY A 145 -3.62 -4.46 -4.22
N LEU A 146 -3.08 -5.57 -3.71
CA LEU A 146 -1.64 -5.84 -3.77
C LEU A 146 -1.18 -6.29 -5.17
N SER A 147 -2.02 -6.95 -5.95
CA SER A 147 -1.71 -7.29 -7.35
C SER A 147 -1.64 -6.03 -8.23
N ILE A 148 -2.53 -5.05 -7.99
CA ILE A 148 -2.48 -3.72 -8.61
C ILE A 148 -1.17 -3.00 -8.24
N VAL A 149 -0.84 -2.99 -6.94
CA VAL A 149 0.43 -2.40 -6.45
C VAL A 149 1.62 -3.03 -7.16
N ASN A 150 1.70 -4.36 -7.18
CA ASN A 150 2.80 -5.07 -7.83
C ASN A 150 2.93 -4.74 -9.33
N LYS A 151 1.79 -4.70 -10.04
CA LYS A 151 1.78 -4.34 -11.46
C LYS A 151 2.31 -2.92 -11.67
N ILE A 152 1.81 -1.93 -10.93
CA ILE A 152 2.25 -0.53 -11.05
C ILE A 152 3.74 -0.40 -10.75
N ILE A 153 4.24 -1.04 -9.67
CA ILE A 153 5.66 -0.99 -9.31
C ILE A 153 6.53 -1.60 -10.41
N ASN A 154 6.12 -2.73 -10.99
CA ASN A 154 6.83 -3.34 -12.12
C ASN A 154 6.82 -2.44 -13.37
N ASP A 155 5.69 -1.81 -13.67
CA ASP A 155 5.56 -0.88 -14.81
C ASP A 155 6.43 0.39 -14.63
N HIS A 156 6.86 0.68 -13.39
CA HIS A 156 7.81 1.75 -13.03
C HIS A 156 9.25 1.25 -12.80
N ASN A 157 9.57 0.04 -13.25
CA ASN A 157 10.89 -0.61 -13.06
C ASN A 157 11.31 -0.72 -11.58
N GLY A 158 10.34 -0.76 -10.66
CA GLY A 158 10.58 -0.94 -9.24
C GLY A 158 10.50 -2.40 -8.81
N LYS A 159 10.86 -2.63 -7.54
CA LYS A 159 10.72 -3.92 -6.85
C LYS A 159 9.97 -3.72 -5.56
N ILE A 160 9.14 -4.70 -5.18
CA ILE A 160 8.43 -4.71 -3.92
C ILE A 160 8.80 -5.95 -3.11
N ASN A 161 9.10 -5.75 -1.83
CA ASN A 161 9.44 -6.77 -0.87
C ASN A 161 8.48 -6.72 0.31
N PHE A 162 8.18 -7.88 0.88
CA PHE A 162 7.31 -8.04 2.04
C PHE A 162 8.04 -8.79 3.13
N ALA A 163 7.83 -8.40 4.39
CA ALA A 163 8.34 -9.12 5.54
C ALA A 163 7.31 -9.09 6.68
N SER A 164 7.11 -10.24 7.31
CA SER A 164 6.41 -10.31 8.60
C SER A 164 7.34 -9.86 9.71
N LEU A 165 6.80 -9.09 10.64
CA LEU A 165 7.46 -8.71 11.88
C LEU A 165 6.84 -9.50 13.04
N GLU A 166 7.45 -9.45 14.23
CA GLU A 166 6.83 -10.01 15.46
C GLU A 166 5.46 -9.38 15.73
N SER A 167 5.29 -8.11 15.38
CA SER A 167 4.02 -7.40 15.40
C SER A 167 3.87 -6.60 14.11
N GLY A 168 2.93 -7.03 13.25
CA GLY A 168 2.61 -6.34 12.02
C GLY A 168 3.42 -6.75 10.79
N ALA A 169 3.48 -5.85 9.83
CA ALA A 169 4.09 -6.06 8.53
C ALA A 169 5.07 -4.95 8.14
N LYS A 170 6.05 -5.30 7.32
CA LYS A 170 6.92 -4.36 6.61
C LYS A 170 6.77 -4.59 5.12
N ILE A 171 6.56 -3.50 4.38
CA ILE A 171 6.61 -3.49 2.91
C ILE A 171 7.67 -2.48 2.48
N GLU A 172 8.52 -2.88 1.55
CA GLU A 172 9.60 -2.07 1.00
C GLU A 172 9.45 -2.00 -0.52
N ILE A 173 9.50 -0.79 -1.08
CA ILE A 173 9.55 -0.55 -2.52
C ILE A 173 10.87 0.10 -2.86
N ILE A 174 11.53 -0.42 -3.90
CA ILE A 174 12.80 0.08 -4.40
C ILE A 174 12.60 0.49 -5.86
N PHE A 175 12.83 1.77 -6.16
CA PHE A 175 12.92 2.29 -7.53
C PHE A 175 14.39 2.50 -7.90
N ILE A 176 14.78 2.07 -9.09
CA ILE A 176 16.10 2.33 -9.66
C ILE A 176 16.04 3.68 -10.37
N LYS A 177 17.05 4.51 -10.17
CA LYS A 177 17.19 5.84 -10.82
C LYS A 177 17.77 5.74 -12.23
#